data_d947a8a745e8e5dca2ca26495c2010fe
#
_entry.id   d947a8a745e8e5dca2ca26495c2010fe
#
_cell.length_a   1.000
_cell.length_b   1.000
_cell.length_c   1.000
_cell.angle_alpha   90.00
_cell.angle_beta   90.00
_cell.angle_gamma   90.00
#
_symmetry.space_group_name_H-M   'P 1'
#
loop_
_entity.id
_entity.type
_entity.pdbx_description
1 polymer ?
#
loop_
_entity_poly.entity_id
_entity_poly.type
_entity_poly.pdbx_seq_one_letter_code
_entity_poly.pdbx_strand_id
1 'polypeptide(L)'
;MKRLTLLCVIFMVAIFGFSVGQATELAVWSSPDNADALFELAQNFTQAHPDVQIEVTPLSWEVLYPRILQDITAGVGAFDIATWDLMTAGAIAPGMLDLEVFAQEHPDLVDPNFDDDDFLPTARYIYGYWGDKRIGYPFYGAAMFFFYRLDLFQDKTLQEKFQAQYGRELRVPENWQEAKEVAQFFTKKFNPDSPTEYGIGLMFPRTHTLFYMFLNFFGPYRRSPEGIEKFGEVDLDWGDLFTADHQPAFNSEEGVKAIQDMIDLLPYSSDPLGSDYGETLESFSKGMVAMVPQWTACMASWQGSPDLQPFAEKVGIGIMPGKAPVSGGWGVGINASSKNQEAAFQFLQYATSKEGDKLQWLKYRVGPTRKSVIEDPEVVADAPWLKDVYLPSLEGASHRPRIPDEPRLEDVLVGTISEILLGQAPNSVETLNLVAEEWNKVLSK
;
A
#
# COMPACT_ATOMS: atom_id res chain seq x y z
N MET A 1 -10.82 -40.06 86.65
CA MET A 1 -9.72 -39.41 85.90
C MET A 1 -9.59 -40.14 84.57
N LYS A 2 -10.23 -39.64 83.49
CA LYS A 2 -10.14 -40.19 82.16
C LYS A 2 -9.26 -39.27 81.34
N ARG A 3 -8.14 -39.81 80.88
CA ARG A 3 -7.21 -39.05 79.98
C ARG A 3 -7.78 -39.13 78.54
N LEU A 4 -8.04 -37.96 77.93
CA LEU A 4 -8.47 -37.83 76.55
C LEU A 4 -7.21 -37.61 75.75
N THR A 5 -6.89 -38.54 74.87
CA THR A 5 -5.73 -38.43 73.90
C THR A 5 -6.26 -37.76 72.65
N LEU A 6 -5.76 -36.55 72.38
CA LEU A 6 -6.07 -35.78 71.13
C LEU A 6 -5.11 -36.24 69.99
N LEU A 7 -5.67 -36.89 68.99
CA LEU A 7 -4.90 -37.25 67.74
C LEU A 7 -4.95 -36.05 66.82
N CYS A 8 -3.82 -35.36 66.63
CA CYS A 8 -3.67 -34.36 65.57
C CYS A 8 -3.33 -35.05 64.26
N VAL A 9 -4.29 -35.09 63.34
CA VAL A 9 -4.05 -35.49 61.94
C VAL A 9 -3.57 -34.25 61.18
N ILE A 10 -2.29 -34.22 60.84
CA ILE A 10 -1.70 -33.18 59.96
C ILE A 10 -2.06 -33.55 58.53
N PHE A 11 -2.97 -32.81 57.90
CA PHE A 11 -3.24 -32.84 56.47
C PHE A 11 -2.12 -32.06 55.78
N MET A 12 -1.18 -32.74 55.14
CA MET A 12 -0.15 -32.15 54.27
C MET A 12 -0.82 -31.86 52.91
N VAL A 13 -1.30 -30.63 52.71
CA VAL A 13 -1.75 -30.16 51.38
C VAL A 13 -0.51 -29.90 50.58
N ALA A 14 -0.22 -30.81 49.64
CA ALA A 14 0.77 -30.56 48.59
C ALA A 14 0.24 -29.47 47.64
N ILE A 15 0.66 -28.23 47.85
CA ILE A 15 0.44 -27.15 46.89
C ILE A 15 1.37 -27.45 45.72
N PHE A 16 0.81 -28.06 44.67
CA PHE A 16 1.46 -28.01 43.36
C PHE A 16 1.41 -26.55 42.92
N GLY A 17 2.49 -25.83 43.11
CA GLY A 17 2.72 -24.53 42.54
C GLY A 17 2.84 -24.72 41.03
N PHE A 18 1.75 -24.49 40.30
CA PHE A 18 1.87 -24.16 38.90
C PHE A 18 2.62 -22.82 38.86
N SER A 19 3.87 -22.86 38.50
CA SER A 19 4.58 -21.67 38.06
C SER A 19 3.89 -21.26 36.76
N VAL A 20 2.96 -20.33 36.83
CA VAL A 20 2.48 -19.61 35.65
C VAL A 20 3.70 -18.83 35.20
N GLY A 21 4.41 -19.34 34.20
CA GLY A 21 5.44 -18.56 33.52
C GLY A 21 4.80 -17.23 33.13
N GLN A 22 5.52 -16.15 33.31
CA GLN A 22 5.06 -14.83 32.87
C GLN A 22 4.84 -14.92 31.37
N ALA A 23 3.64 -14.57 30.89
CA ALA A 23 3.32 -14.55 29.47
C ALA A 23 4.31 -13.63 28.73
N THR A 24 4.75 -14.04 27.55
CA THR A 24 5.55 -13.20 26.67
C THR A 24 4.64 -12.10 26.12
N GLU A 25 5.01 -10.84 26.32
CA GLU A 25 4.28 -9.68 25.78
C GLU A 25 4.97 -9.22 24.51
N LEU A 26 4.22 -9.21 23.39
CA LEU A 26 4.69 -8.68 22.10
C LEU A 26 4.04 -7.31 21.82
N ALA A 27 4.86 -6.31 21.56
CA ALA A 27 4.45 -4.99 21.12
C ALA A 27 4.48 -4.92 19.58
N VAL A 28 3.32 -4.70 18.95
CA VAL A 28 3.16 -4.57 17.49
C VAL A 28 2.78 -3.15 17.14
N TRP A 29 3.61 -2.43 16.39
CA TRP A 29 3.30 -1.11 15.86
C TRP A 29 2.79 -1.24 14.42
N SER A 30 1.67 -0.59 14.12
CA SER A 30 1.01 -0.74 12.82
C SER A 30 0.44 0.58 12.32
N SER A 31 0.31 0.71 10.99
CA SER A 31 -0.57 1.72 10.41
C SER A 31 -2.03 1.43 10.75
N PRO A 32 -2.92 2.45 10.78
CA PRO A 32 -4.35 2.23 11.00
C PRO A 32 -4.98 1.27 9.99
N ASP A 33 -4.57 1.33 8.72
CA ASP A 33 -5.10 0.49 7.64
C ASP A 33 -4.88 -1.02 7.86
N ASN A 34 -3.83 -1.38 8.61
CA ASN A 34 -3.45 -2.76 8.90
C ASN A 34 -3.89 -3.21 10.31
N ALA A 35 -4.25 -2.27 11.18
CA ALA A 35 -4.42 -2.53 12.60
C ALA A 35 -5.57 -3.48 12.91
N ASP A 36 -6.73 -3.31 12.28
CA ASP A 36 -7.91 -4.14 12.54
C ASP A 36 -7.67 -5.61 12.19
N ALA A 37 -6.99 -5.86 11.07
CA ALA A 37 -6.58 -7.21 10.69
C ALA A 37 -5.59 -7.80 11.71
N LEU A 38 -4.58 -7.02 12.12
CA LEU A 38 -3.61 -7.46 13.12
C LEU A 38 -4.24 -7.70 14.49
N PHE A 39 -5.23 -6.93 14.91
CA PHE A 39 -5.99 -7.18 16.15
C PHE A 39 -6.65 -8.56 16.13
N GLU A 40 -7.36 -8.93 15.06
CA GLU A 40 -7.99 -10.23 14.97
C GLU A 40 -6.96 -11.36 14.89
N LEU A 41 -5.92 -11.20 14.08
CA LEU A 41 -4.84 -12.17 13.98
C LEU A 41 -4.13 -12.38 15.33
N ALA A 42 -3.88 -11.30 16.08
CA ALA A 42 -3.29 -11.35 17.41
C ALA A 42 -4.19 -12.10 18.40
N GLN A 43 -5.50 -11.84 18.39
CA GLN A 43 -6.45 -12.55 19.24
C GLN A 43 -6.50 -14.05 18.93
N ASN A 44 -6.55 -14.40 17.64
CA ASN A 44 -6.59 -15.80 17.22
C ASN A 44 -5.29 -16.53 17.59
N PHE A 45 -4.13 -15.89 17.41
CA PHE A 45 -2.85 -16.44 17.79
C PHE A 45 -2.75 -16.67 19.31
N THR A 46 -3.13 -15.67 20.13
CA THR A 46 -3.12 -15.77 21.59
C THR A 46 -4.06 -16.87 22.10
N GLN A 47 -5.19 -17.14 21.41
CA GLN A 47 -6.06 -18.27 21.78
C GLN A 47 -5.36 -19.62 21.59
N ALA A 48 -4.53 -19.76 20.56
CA ALA A 48 -3.76 -20.98 20.30
C ALA A 48 -2.46 -21.03 21.14
N HIS A 49 -1.90 -19.87 21.52
CA HIS A 49 -0.67 -19.70 22.28
C HIS A 49 -0.92 -18.81 23.51
N PRO A 50 -1.57 -19.35 24.58
CA PRO A 50 -1.99 -18.54 25.74
C PRO A 50 -0.83 -17.97 26.57
N ASP A 51 0.36 -18.45 26.36
CA ASP A 51 1.63 -17.97 26.91
C ASP A 51 2.19 -16.73 26.17
N VAL A 52 1.56 -16.31 25.06
CA VAL A 52 1.93 -15.12 24.29
C VAL A 52 0.75 -14.13 24.30
N GLN A 53 0.99 -12.91 24.74
CA GLN A 53 0.05 -11.78 24.69
C GLN A 53 0.55 -10.78 23.65
N ILE A 54 -0.33 -10.24 22.81
CA ILE A 54 0.05 -9.33 21.72
C ILE A 54 -0.73 -8.04 21.83
N GLU A 55 -0.02 -6.93 21.99
CA GLU A 55 -0.58 -5.59 21.99
C GLU A 55 -0.32 -4.92 20.64
N VAL A 56 -1.38 -4.63 19.88
CA VAL A 56 -1.31 -3.89 18.63
C VAL A 56 -1.58 -2.42 18.90
N THR A 57 -0.64 -1.55 18.50
CA THR A 57 -0.75 -0.09 18.64
C THR A 57 -0.85 0.54 17.27
N PRO A 58 -2.04 1.06 16.86
CA PRO A 58 -2.18 1.81 15.62
C PRO A 58 -1.53 3.20 15.75
N LEU A 59 -0.69 3.55 14.79
CA LEU A 59 0.01 4.83 14.69
C LEU A 59 -0.19 5.42 13.31
N SER A 60 -0.51 6.72 13.22
CA SER A 60 -0.58 7.37 11.91
C SER A 60 0.77 7.31 11.20
N TRP A 61 0.76 7.43 9.88
CA TRP A 61 1.99 7.30 9.08
C TRP A 61 3.07 8.30 9.52
N GLU A 62 2.68 9.53 9.82
CA GLU A 62 3.57 10.61 10.27
C GLU A 62 4.22 10.32 11.63
N VAL A 63 3.65 9.39 12.40
CA VAL A 63 4.14 8.98 13.73
C VAL A 63 4.89 7.65 13.66
N LEU A 64 4.35 6.68 12.91
CA LEU A 64 4.87 5.30 12.84
C LEU A 64 6.32 5.27 12.35
N TYR A 65 6.56 5.82 11.16
CA TYR A 65 7.88 5.77 10.55
C TYR A 65 8.98 6.47 11.39
N PRO A 66 8.81 7.72 11.84
CA PRO A 66 9.80 8.35 12.72
C PRO A 66 10.06 7.59 14.02
N ARG A 67 9.03 6.96 14.62
CA ARG A 67 9.19 6.16 15.83
C ARG A 67 9.99 4.88 15.58
N ILE A 68 9.72 4.18 14.48
CA ILE A 68 10.50 3.01 14.06
C ILE A 68 11.97 3.42 13.92
N LEU A 69 12.26 4.48 13.15
CA LEU A 69 13.63 4.96 12.95
C LEU A 69 14.32 5.35 14.27
N GLN A 70 13.61 6.02 15.16
CA GLN A 70 14.15 6.40 16.46
C GLN A 70 14.51 5.19 17.31
N ASP A 71 13.63 4.19 17.36
CA ASP A 71 13.84 2.97 18.16
C ASP A 71 15.00 2.15 17.63
N ILE A 72 15.04 1.85 16.32
CA ILE A 72 16.12 1.06 15.72
C ILE A 72 17.47 1.78 15.82
N THR A 73 17.50 3.11 15.69
CA THR A 73 18.73 3.90 15.82
C THR A 73 19.26 3.88 17.26
N ALA A 74 18.35 3.93 18.23
CA ALA A 74 18.71 3.89 19.65
C ALA A 74 18.95 2.45 20.17
N GLY A 75 18.53 1.40 19.43
CA GLY A 75 18.65 -0.01 19.83
C GLY A 75 17.84 -0.33 21.08
N VAL A 76 16.68 0.32 21.28
CA VAL A 76 15.85 0.19 22.51
C VAL A 76 15.02 -1.08 22.49
N GLY A 77 14.43 -1.44 21.35
CA GLY A 77 13.48 -2.56 21.23
C GLY A 77 12.14 -2.25 21.89
N ALA A 78 11.60 -1.03 21.69
CA ALA A 78 10.31 -0.63 22.23
C ALA A 78 9.14 -1.27 21.46
N PHE A 79 9.38 -1.85 20.30
CA PHE A 79 8.46 -2.71 19.58
C PHE A 79 9.15 -4.03 19.23
N ASP A 80 8.38 -5.10 19.14
CA ASP A 80 8.85 -6.40 18.66
C ASP A 80 8.61 -6.55 17.17
N ILE A 81 7.43 -6.15 16.71
CA ILE A 81 6.99 -6.24 15.31
C ILE A 81 6.48 -4.87 14.86
N ALA A 82 6.78 -4.50 13.62
CA ALA A 82 6.15 -3.34 12.99
C ALA A 82 5.73 -3.61 11.55
N THR A 83 4.63 -2.98 11.11
CA THR A 83 4.35 -2.81 9.68
C THR A 83 5.09 -1.59 9.16
N TRP A 84 5.50 -1.63 7.90
CA TRP A 84 6.26 -0.55 7.26
C TRP A 84 5.90 -0.39 5.79
N ASP A 85 5.76 0.84 5.33
CA ASP A 85 5.52 1.17 3.92
C ASP A 85 6.77 0.83 3.09
N LEU A 86 6.58 0.28 1.89
CA LEU A 86 7.66 -0.18 1.02
C LEU A 86 8.81 0.84 0.84
N MET A 87 8.50 2.13 0.76
CA MET A 87 9.49 3.18 0.55
C MET A 87 10.44 3.38 1.74
N THR A 88 10.07 2.92 2.93
CA THR A 88 10.91 3.06 4.13
C THR A 88 11.93 1.92 4.31
N ALA A 89 11.87 0.90 3.44
CA ALA A 89 12.67 -0.33 3.56
C ALA A 89 14.17 -0.06 3.76
N GLY A 90 14.79 0.75 2.91
CA GLY A 90 16.22 1.04 2.98
C GLY A 90 16.64 1.73 4.28
N ALA A 91 15.80 2.63 4.80
CA ALA A 91 16.08 3.36 6.02
C ALA A 91 15.93 2.48 7.28
N ILE A 92 14.97 1.55 7.30
CA ILE A 92 14.73 0.69 8.48
C ILE A 92 15.55 -0.60 8.46
N ALA A 93 15.98 -1.07 7.29
CA ALA A 93 16.67 -2.35 7.12
C ALA A 93 17.83 -2.61 8.10
N PRO A 94 18.67 -1.61 8.46
CA PRO A 94 19.76 -1.84 9.42
C PRO A 94 19.29 -2.34 10.79
N GLY A 95 18.09 -1.92 11.24
CA GLY A 95 17.55 -2.26 12.55
C GLY A 95 16.52 -3.39 12.55
N MET A 96 16.20 -3.96 11.39
CA MET A 96 15.31 -5.12 11.30
C MET A 96 16.09 -6.43 11.42
N LEU A 97 15.47 -7.46 12.00
CA LEU A 97 16.01 -8.82 12.05
C LEU A 97 16.10 -9.41 10.64
N ASP A 98 17.20 -10.11 10.35
CA ASP A 98 17.28 -10.92 9.12
C ASP A 98 16.54 -12.23 9.32
N LEU A 99 15.36 -12.33 8.70
CA LEU A 99 14.48 -13.48 8.90
C LEU A 99 14.99 -14.77 8.24
N GLU A 100 15.83 -14.68 7.19
CA GLU A 100 16.44 -15.87 6.60
C GLU A 100 17.53 -16.43 7.50
N VAL A 101 18.40 -15.58 8.02
CA VAL A 101 19.43 -15.99 8.97
C VAL A 101 18.79 -16.55 10.23
N PHE A 102 17.78 -15.86 10.77
CA PHE A 102 17.06 -16.31 11.97
C PHE A 102 16.39 -17.69 11.77
N ALA A 103 15.72 -17.90 10.63
CA ALA A 103 15.10 -19.19 10.32
C ALA A 103 16.12 -20.34 10.18
N GLN A 104 17.32 -20.06 9.65
CA GLN A 104 18.41 -21.05 9.58
C GLN A 104 18.97 -21.40 10.95
N GLU A 105 19.05 -20.43 11.87
CA GLU A 105 19.53 -20.63 13.24
C GLU A 105 18.47 -21.30 14.14
N HIS A 106 17.17 -21.14 13.82
CA HIS A 106 16.03 -21.66 14.58
C HIS A 106 15.08 -22.49 13.69
N PRO A 107 15.55 -23.61 13.09
CA PRO A 107 14.75 -24.40 12.15
C PRO A 107 13.52 -25.06 12.79
N ASP A 108 13.51 -25.20 14.11
CA ASP A 108 12.39 -25.73 14.90
C ASP A 108 11.24 -24.73 15.06
N LEU A 109 11.48 -23.44 14.82
CA LEU A 109 10.47 -22.37 14.84
C LEU A 109 9.83 -22.15 13.47
N VAL A 110 10.37 -22.74 12.41
CA VAL A 110 9.82 -22.59 11.06
C VAL A 110 8.57 -23.44 10.92
N ASP A 111 7.43 -22.83 10.59
CA ASP A 111 6.20 -23.57 10.27
C ASP A 111 6.43 -24.38 8.96
N PRO A 112 6.33 -25.73 9.00
CA PRO A 112 6.53 -26.54 7.82
C PRO A 112 5.48 -26.31 6.71
N ASN A 113 4.37 -25.62 7.02
CA ASN A 113 3.33 -25.27 6.08
C ASN A 113 3.45 -23.82 5.57
N PHE A 114 4.44 -23.06 6.07
CA PHE A 114 4.70 -21.72 5.60
C PHE A 114 5.35 -21.76 4.23
N ASP A 115 4.53 -21.68 3.19
CA ASP A 115 4.99 -21.66 1.80
C ASP A 115 5.42 -20.24 1.41
N ASP A 116 6.74 -20.00 1.43
CA ASP A 116 7.32 -18.71 1.07
C ASP A 116 7.25 -18.43 -0.45
N ASP A 117 7.23 -19.47 -1.27
CA ASP A 117 7.15 -19.34 -2.73
C ASP A 117 5.72 -19.04 -3.23
N ASP A 118 4.72 -19.15 -2.34
CA ASP A 118 3.35 -18.75 -2.62
C ASP A 118 3.15 -17.24 -2.68
N PHE A 119 4.05 -16.46 -2.08
CA PHE A 119 4.00 -14.99 -2.25
C PHE A 119 4.16 -14.60 -3.72
N LEU A 120 3.45 -13.52 -4.13
CA LEU A 120 3.67 -12.90 -5.44
C LEU A 120 5.14 -12.45 -5.53
N PRO A 121 5.89 -12.76 -6.62
CA PRO A 121 7.33 -12.51 -6.68
C PRO A 121 7.73 -11.06 -6.40
N THR A 122 7.03 -10.10 -7.01
CA THR A 122 7.29 -8.67 -6.77
C THR A 122 6.98 -8.29 -5.33
N ALA A 123 5.84 -8.74 -4.76
CA ALA A 123 5.46 -8.48 -3.37
C ALA A 123 6.48 -9.08 -2.40
N ARG A 124 6.94 -10.32 -2.65
CA ARG A 124 7.96 -10.99 -1.85
C ARG A 124 9.23 -10.15 -1.74
N TYR A 125 9.66 -9.50 -2.84
CA TYR A 125 10.84 -8.66 -2.83
C TYR A 125 10.56 -7.28 -2.19
N ILE A 126 9.61 -6.51 -2.73
CA ILE A 126 9.42 -5.11 -2.32
C ILE A 126 8.92 -4.94 -0.88
N TYR A 127 8.23 -5.94 -0.32
CA TYR A 127 7.76 -5.90 1.07
C TYR A 127 8.60 -6.78 2.01
N GLY A 128 9.48 -7.66 1.48
CA GLY A 128 10.23 -8.61 2.29
C GLY A 128 11.73 -8.34 2.35
N TYR A 129 12.31 -7.70 1.34
CA TYR A 129 13.76 -7.56 1.23
C TYR A 129 14.24 -6.13 1.09
N TRP A 130 15.46 -5.90 1.49
CA TRP A 130 16.30 -4.77 1.12
C TRP A 130 17.68 -5.30 0.75
N GLY A 131 18.07 -5.16 -0.52
CA GLY A 131 19.22 -5.89 -1.05
C GLY A 131 19.08 -7.40 -0.82
N ASP A 132 20.10 -8.02 -0.25
CA ASP A 132 20.09 -9.46 0.07
C ASP A 132 19.50 -9.79 1.45
N LYS A 133 19.15 -8.78 2.27
CA LYS A 133 18.64 -8.97 3.62
C LYS A 133 17.12 -9.12 3.62
N ARG A 134 16.62 -10.19 4.25
CA ARG A 134 15.19 -10.39 4.45
C ARG A 134 14.72 -9.67 5.72
N ILE A 135 14.13 -8.48 5.55
CA ILE A 135 13.71 -7.61 6.64
C ILE A 135 12.26 -7.84 7.11
N GLY A 136 11.50 -8.67 6.40
CA GLY A 136 10.10 -8.94 6.73
C GLY A 136 9.42 -9.92 5.77
N TYR A 137 8.12 -10.00 5.91
CA TYR A 137 7.20 -10.70 4.98
C TYR A 137 6.20 -9.72 4.39
N PRO A 138 5.68 -9.99 3.17
CA PRO A 138 4.55 -9.24 2.62
C PRO A 138 3.32 -9.33 3.54
N PHE A 139 2.69 -8.19 3.82
CA PHE A 139 1.49 -8.13 4.65
C PHE A 139 0.30 -7.54 3.92
N TYR A 140 0.51 -6.51 3.13
CA TYR A 140 -0.51 -5.83 2.35
C TYR A 140 0.00 -5.53 0.95
N GLY A 141 -0.50 -6.24 -0.05
CA GLY A 141 -0.23 -5.92 -1.44
C GLY A 141 -1.14 -4.80 -1.93
N ALA A 142 -0.57 -3.72 -2.46
CA ALA A 142 -1.37 -2.62 -2.99
C ALA A 142 -0.76 -1.98 -4.23
N ALA A 143 -1.65 -1.55 -5.11
CA ALA A 143 -1.39 -0.58 -6.16
C ALA A 143 -2.56 0.41 -6.19
N MET A 144 -2.42 1.52 -6.87
CA MET A 144 -3.58 2.37 -7.14
C MET A 144 -4.47 1.76 -8.22
N PHE A 145 -5.78 1.95 -8.08
CA PHE A 145 -6.79 1.48 -9.01
C PHE A 145 -7.63 2.63 -9.53
N PHE A 146 -8.24 2.43 -10.68
CA PHE A 146 -9.13 3.40 -11.29
C PHE A 146 -10.58 3.03 -10.98
N PHE A 147 -11.16 3.68 -9.97
CA PHE A 147 -12.57 3.49 -9.62
C PHE A 147 -13.44 4.37 -10.48
N TYR A 148 -14.61 3.86 -10.87
CA TYR A 148 -15.55 4.58 -11.72
C TYR A 148 -17.00 4.23 -11.38
N ARG A 149 -17.92 5.09 -11.76
CA ARG A 149 -19.36 4.90 -11.61
C ARG A 149 -19.85 3.88 -12.64
N LEU A 150 -19.91 2.61 -12.23
CA LEU A 150 -20.34 1.49 -13.08
C LEU A 150 -21.73 1.73 -13.67
N ASP A 151 -22.66 2.26 -12.87
CA ASP A 151 -24.02 2.60 -13.30
C ASP A 151 -24.03 3.63 -14.44
N LEU A 152 -23.14 4.63 -14.43
CA LEU A 152 -23.03 5.62 -15.50
C LEU A 152 -22.36 5.05 -16.75
N PHE A 153 -21.34 4.20 -16.58
CA PHE A 153 -20.65 3.57 -17.69
C PHE A 153 -21.51 2.50 -18.40
N GLN A 154 -22.49 1.92 -17.70
CA GLN A 154 -23.45 0.96 -18.25
C GLN A 154 -24.74 1.60 -18.78
N ASP A 155 -24.95 2.90 -18.57
CA ASP A 155 -26.12 3.60 -19.08
C ASP A 155 -26.07 3.70 -20.62
N LYS A 156 -27.06 3.11 -21.29
CA LYS A 156 -27.12 3.05 -22.76
C LYS A 156 -27.17 4.43 -23.41
N THR A 157 -27.88 5.38 -22.81
CA THR A 157 -28.00 6.73 -23.34
C THR A 157 -26.66 7.46 -23.28
N LEU A 158 -25.92 7.30 -22.18
CA LEU A 158 -24.58 7.87 -22.04
C LEU A 158 -23.58 7.21 -22.99
N GLN A 159 -23.65 5.88 -23.15
CA GLN A 159 -22.83 5.15 -24.13
C GLN A 159 -23.05 5.65 -25.56
N GLU A 160 -24.32 5.78 -26.00
CA GLU A 160 -24.68 6.27 -27.34
C GLU A 160 -24.19 7.72 -27.55
N LYS A 161 -24.38 8.61 -26.57
CA LYS A 161 -23.89 9.99 -26.61
C LYS A 161 -22.36 10.05 -26.70
N PHE A 162 -21.66 9.27 -25.87
CA PHE A 162 -20.21 9.22 -25.86
C PHE A 162 -19.66 8.69 -27.19
N GLN A 163 -20.22 7.58 -27.69
CA GLN A 163 -19.86 7.01 -28.98
C GLN A 163 -20.06 8.01 -30.13
N ALA A 164 -21.17 8.75 -30.11
CA ALA A 164 -21.45 9.78 -31.14
C ALA A 164 -20.43 10.94 -31.09
N GLN A 165 -19.95 11.31 -29.87
CA GLN A 165 -19.03 12.44 -29.70
C GLN A 165 -17.57 12.06 -29.93
N TYR A 166 -17.13 10.89 -29.46
CA TYR A 166 -15.72 10.48 -29.46
C TYR A 166 -15.38 9.33 -30.42
N GLY A 167 -16.40 8.74 -31.09
CA GLY A 167 -16.20 7.67 -32.08
C GLY A 167 -15.79 6.31 -31.48
N ARG A 168 -15.83 6.16 -30.16
CA ARG A 168 -15.46 4.93 -29.44
C ARG A 168 -16.43 4.63 -28.29
N GLU A 169 -16.39 3.42 -27.81
CA GLU A 169 -17.18 2.96 -26.65
C GLU A 169 -16.80 3.69 -25.37
N LEU A 170 -17.80 4.00 -24.51
CA LEU A 170 -17.58 4.45 -23.14
C LEU A 170 -17.16 3.25 -22.28
N ARG A 171 -15.88 3.17 -21.94
CA ARG A 171 -15.29 2.12 -21.12
C ARG A 171 -14.22 2.70 -20.19
N VAL A 172 -13.69 1.87 -19.32
CA VAL A 172 -12.54 2.26 -18.48
C VAL A 172 -11.40 2.73 -19.39
N PRO A 173 -10.83 3.93 -19.16
CA PRO A 173 -9.76 4.48 -20.00
C PRO A 173 -8.50 3.61 -19.97
N GLU A 174 -7.89 3.35 -21.11
CA GLU A 174 -6.65 2.60 -21.20
C GLU A 174 -5.39 3.47 -21.09
N ASN A 175 -5.53 4.78 -21.30
CA ASN A 175 -4.46 5.75 -21.20
C ASN A 175 -5.00 7.12 -20.76
N TRP A 176 -4.11 8.05 -20.41
CA TRP A 176 -4.49 9.35 -19.87
C TRP A 176 -5.22 10.25 -20.87
N GLN A 177 -4.99 10.10 -22.18
CA GLN A 177 -5.75 10.81 -23.21
C GLN A 177 -7.23 10.34 -23.21
N GLU A 178 -7.47 9.03 -23.14
CA GLU A 178 -8.84 8.51 -23.01
C GLU A 178 -9.50 8.94 -21.70
N ALA A 179 -8.71 8.97 -20.60
CA ALA A 179 -9.20 9.45 -19.31
C ALA A 179 -9.65 10.91 -19.38
N LYS A 180 -8.90 11.77 -20.10
CA LYS A 180 -9.26 13.16 -20.35
C LYS A 180 -10.57 13.29 -21.12
N GLU A 181 -10.78 12.49 -22.17
CA GLU A 181 -12.03 12.50 -22.96
C GLU A 181 -13.24 12.10 -22.12
N VAL A 182 -13.11 11.03 -21.32
CA VAL A 182 -14.16 10.59 -20.39
C VAL A 182 -14.40 11.63 -19.30
N ALA A 183 -13.34 12.22 -18.75
CA ALA A 183 -13.46 13.28 -17.74
C ALA A 183 -14.17 14.52 -18.31
N GLN A 184 -13.85 14.94 -19.53
CA GLN A 184 -14.54 16.02 -20.21
C GLN A 184 -16.02 15.73 -20.41
N PHE A 185 -16.36 14.50 -20.86
CA PHE A 185 -17.74 14.07 -21.09
C PHE A 185 -18.58 14.11 -19.81
N PHE A 186 -17.99 13.74 -18.68
CA PHE A 186 -18.64 13.73 -17.36
C PHE A 186 -18.48 15.03 -16.56
N THR A 187 -18.02 16.14 -17.17
CA THR A 187 -17.89 17.45 -16.50
C THR A 187 -18.95 18.41 -17.03
N LYS A 188 -19.87 18.87 -16.18
CA LYS A 188 -20.99 19.77 -16.55
C LYS A 188 -20.55 21.04 -17.27
N LYS A 189 -19.41 21.61 -16.91
CA LYS A 189 -18.85 22.80 -17.56
C LYS A 189 -18.65 22.60 -19.06
N PHE A 190 -18.37 21.38 -19.51
CA PHE A 190 -18.08 21.04 -20.90
C PHE A 190 -19.20 20.23 -21.55
N ASN A 191 -20.02 19.56 -20.75
CA ASN A 191 -21.21 18.81 -21.16
C ASN A 191 -22.34 19.09 -20.15
N PRO A 192 -23.23 20.08 -20.43
CA PRO A 192 -24.32 20.46 -19.51
C PRO A 192 -25.28 19.30 -19.14
N ASP A 193 -25.37 18.26 -19.97
CA ASP A 193 -26.18 17.08 -19.74
C ASP A 193 -25.47 16.04 -18.84
N SER A 194 -24.26 16.30 -18.39
CA SER A 194 -23.51 15.39 -17.52
C SER A 194 -24.25 15.07 -16.23
N PRO A 195 -24.33 13.80 -15.81
CA PRO A 195 -24.92 13.41 -14.54
C PRO A 195 -24.03 13.76 -13.32
N THR A 196 -22.75 14.06 -13.53
CA THR A 196 -21.80 14.44 -12.49
C THR A 196 -21.33 15.88 -12.69
N GLU A 197 -20.94 16.53 -11.60
CA GLU A 197 -20.44 17.92 -11.66
C GLU A 197 -19.07 17.98 -12.33
N TYR A 198 -18.20 17.01 -11.99
CA TYR A 198 -16.87 16.84 -12.56
C TYR A 198 -16.66 15.40 -13.05
N GLY A 199 -15.74 15.22 -13.97
CA GLY A 199 -15.46 13.92 -14.58
C GLY A 199 -14.53 13.04 -13.75
N ILE A 200 -13.59 13.65 -13.03
CA ILE A 200 -12.57 12.90 -12.29
C ILE A 200 -12.25 13.61 -10.96
N GLY A 201 -12.03 12.84 -9.92
CA GLY A 201 -11.44 13.32 -8.66
C GLY A 201 -9.93 13.14 -8.69
N LEU A 202 -9.18 14.24 -8.62
CA LEU A 202 -7.71 14.25 -8.62
C LEU A 202 -7.19 14.73 -7.27
N MET A 203 -6.04 14.22 -6.86
CA MET A 203 -5.35 14.57 -5.63
C MET A 203 -3.88 14.91 -5.95
N PHE A 204 -3.64 16.24 -6.15
CA PHE A 204 -2.32 16.80 -6.43
C PHE A 204 -1.89 17.85 -5.39
N PRO A 205 -2.19 17.66 -4.08
CA PRO A 205 -1.73 18.59 -3.07
C PRO A 205 -0.21 18.53 -2.97
N ARG A 206 0.43 19.61 -2.51
CA ARG A 206 1.90 19.62 -2.29
C ARG A 206 2.28 18.79 -1.05
N THR A 207 2.06 17.50 -1.11
CA THR A 207 2.35 16.49 -0.07
C THR A 207 2.93 15.24 -0.73
N HIS A 208 3.21 14.22 0.06
CA HIS A 208 3.54 12.85 -0.39
C HIS A 208 2.56 12.33 -1.47
N THR A 209 1.28 12.76 -1.42
CA THR A 209 0.26 12.38 -2.40
C THR A 209 0.66 12.78 -3.83
N LEU A 210 1.20 13.98 -4.03
CA LEU A 210 1.65 14.41 -5.37
C LEU A 210 2.80 13.55 -5.89
N PHE A 211 3.68 13.07 -5.02
CA PHE A 211 4.79 12.20 -5.39
C PHE A 211 4.31 10.87 -5.99
N TYR A 212 3.45 10.16 -5.28
CA TYR A 212 2.95 8.90 -5.80
C TYR A 212 1.95 9.10 -6.95
N MET A 213 1.21 10.20 -6.96
CA MET A 213 0.36 10.53 -8.11
C MET A 213 1.18 10.79 -9.38
N PHE A 214 2.32 11.48 -9.30
CA PHE A 214 3.20 11.67 -10.45
C PHE A 214 3.65 10.33 -11.06
N LEU A 215 3.93 9.33 -10.24
CA LEU A 215 4.31 8.00 -10.73
C LEU A 215 3.20 7.32 -11.55
N ASN A 216 1.91 7.55 -11.26
CA ASN A 216 0.82 7.03 -12.10
C ASN A 216 0.80 7.63 -13.50
N PHE A 217 1.38 8.83 -13.68
CA PHE A 217 1.48 9.49 -14.97
C PHE A 217 2.83 9.21 -15.66
N PHE A 218 3.92 9.15 -14.91
CA PHE A 218 5.25 8.88 -15.45
C PHE A 218 5.47 7.39 -15.74
N GLY A 219 4.95 6.50 -14.89
CA GLY A 219 5.10 5.04 -15.04
C GLY A 219 4.74 4.49 -16.42
N PRO A 220 3.61 4.88 -17.04
CA PRO A 220 3.28 4.46 -18.40
C PRO A 220 4.34 4.78 -19.43
N TYR A 221 5.00 5.93 -19.32
CA TYR A 221 6.11 6.30 -20.21
C TYR A 221 7.40 5.55 -19.86
N ARG A 222 7.71 5.43 -18.57
CA ARG A 222 8.92 4.76 -18.05
C ARG A 222 8.95 3.27 -18.38
N ARG A 223 7.79 2.61 -18.30
CA ARG A 223 7.63 1.16 -18.51
C ARG A 223 7.18 0.77 -19.92
N SER A 224 7.00 1.72 -20.81
CA SER A 224 6.78 1.43 -22.23
C SER A 224 8.02 0.74 -22.83
N PRO A 225 7.89 0.01 -23.94
CA PRO A 225 9.05 -0.54 -24.65
C PRO A 225 10.13 0.51 -24.94
N GLU A 226 9.72 1.71 -25.37
CA GLU A 226 10.60 2.84 -25.64
C GLU A 226 11.25 3.39 -24.35
N GLY A 227 10.52 3.40 -23.24
CA GLY A 227 11.03 3.79 -21.93
C GLY A 227 12.08 2.81 -21.42
N ILE A 228 11.82 1.50 -21.52
CA ILE A 228 12.81 0.47 -21.16
C ILE A 228 14.05 0.55 -22.04
N GLU A 229 13.90 0.74 -23.35
CA GLU A 229 15.04 0.94 -24.26
C GLU A 229 15.89 2.16 -23.86
N LYS A 230 15.22 3.27 -23.46
CA LYS A 230 15.87 4.54 -23.13
C LYS A 230 16.52 4.55 -21.75
N PHE A 231 15.82 4.03 -20.73
CA PHE A 231 16.20 4.17 -19.32
C PHE A 231 16.73 2.87 -18.69
N GLY A 232 16.67 1.74 -19.41
CA GLY A 232 17.00 0.41 -18.92
C GLY A 232 15.89 -0.21 -18.04
N GLU A 233 16.13 -1.43 -17.58
CA GLU A 233 15.23 -2.13 -16.66
C GLU A 233 15.09 -1.38 -15.32
N VAL A 234 13.96 -1.57 -14.66
CA VAL A 234 13.70 -0.94 -13.36
C VAL A 234 14.38 -1.75 -12.26
N ASP A 235 15.27 -1.10 -11.52
CA ASP A 235 15.78 -1.61 -10.27
C ASP A 235 14.71 -1.37 -9.18
N LEU A 236 14.26 -2.42 -8.49
CA LEU A 236 13.15 -2.34 -7.54
C LEU A 236 13.47 -1.54 -6.27
N ASP A 237 14.75 -1.35 -5.92
CA ASP A 237 15.14 -0.52 -4.78
C ASP A 237 15.22 0.97 -5.17
N TRP A 238 15.62 1.26 -6.41
CA TRP A 238 15.70 2.63 -6.91
C TRP A 238 14.39 3.13 -7.52
N GLY A 239 13.53 2.23 -7.98
CA GLY A 239 12.20 2.54 -8.50
C GLY A 239 12.20 3.20 -9.89
N ASP A 240 11.00 3.58 -10.32
CA ASP A 240 10.77 4.05 -11.70
C ASP A 240 11.30 5.47 -11.96
N LEU A 241 11.61 6.25 -10.93
CA LEU A 241 12.16 7.60 -11.09
C LEU A 241 13.64 7.60 -11.47
N PHE A 242 14.26 6.40 -11.54
CA PHE A 242 15.66 6.24 -11.89
C PHE A 242 15.85 5.37 -13.14
N THR A 243 16.98 5.60 -13.81
CA THR A 243 17.50 4.71 -14.87
C THR A 243 18.14 3.47 -14.26
N ALA A 244 18.49 2.48 -15.08
CA ALA A 244 19.24 1.30 -14.63
C ALA A 244 20.62 1.65 -14.04
N ASP A 245 21.20 2.81 -14.41
CA ASP A 245 22.47 3.33 -13.87
C ASP A 245 22.22 4.27 -12.65
N HIS A 246 21.04 4.22 -12.06
CA HIS A 246 20.64 5.01 -10.88
C HIS A 246 20.74 6.54 -11.08
N GLN A 247 20.57 7.01 -12.32
CA GLN A 247 20.43 8.44 -12.60
C GLN A 247 18.95 8.83 -12.64
N PRO A 248 18.57 10.07 -12.30
CA PRO A 248 17.19 10.53 -12.46
C PRO A 248 16.68 10.29 -13.90
N ALA A 249 15.48 9.70 -14.05
CA ALA A 249 14.85 9.40 -15.33
C ALA A 249 13.78 10.42 -15.73
N PHE A 250 13.16 11.07 -14.73
CA PHE A 250 12.04 12.00 -14.92
C PHE A 250 12.43 13.32 -15.62
N ASN A 251 13.69 13.72 -15.60
CA ASN A 251 14.20 14.91 -16.28
C ASN A 251 14.38 14.68 -17.80
N SER A 252 13.30 14.30 -18.44
CA SER A 252 13.22 13.85 -19.82
C SER A 252 11.93 14.34 -20.49
N GLU A 253 11.80 14.15 -21.80
CA GLU A 253 10.58 14.42 -22.54
C GLU A 253 9.39 13.61 -21.99
N GLU A 254 9.63 12.39 -21.47
CA GLU A 254 8.62 11.54 -20.85
C GLU A 254 8.11 12.15 -19.53
N GLY A 255 9.00 12.74 -18.74
CA GLY A 255 8.61 13.45 -17.51
C GLY A 255 7.78 14.70 -17.82
N VAL A 256 8.17 15.45 -18.85
CA VAL A 256 7.41 16.63 -19.34
C VAL A 256 6.01 16.19 -19.82
N LYS A 257 5.90 15.08 -20.59
CA LYS A 257 4.61 14.54 -21.04
C LYS A 257 3.74 14.10 -19.86
N ALA A 258 4.32 13.41 -18.89
CA ALA A 258 3.60 12.98 -17.69
C ALA A 258 2.98 14.17 -16.92
N ILE A 259 3.75 15.23 -16.72
CA ILE A 259 3.24 16.46 -16.09
C ILE A 259 2.21 17.17 -16.98
N GLN A 260 2.36 17.12 -18.31
CA GLN A 260 1.37 17.66 -19.23
C GLN A 260 0.03 16.91 -19.13
N ASP A 261 0.04 15.58 -19.02
CA ASP A 261 -1.17 14.79 -18.79
C ASP A 261 -1.87 15.18 -17.48
N MET A 262 -1.09 15.48 -16.42
CA MET A 262 -1.65 16.00 -15.16
C MET A 262 -2.30 17.37 -15.35
N ILE A 263 -1.61 18.30 -16.01
CA ILE A 263 -2.14 19.66 -16.32
C ILE A 263 -3.43 19.56 -17.13
N ASP A 264 -3.46 18.71 -18.13
CA ASP A 264 -4.60 18.51 -19.03
C ASP A 264 -5.86 18.03 -18.34
N LEU A 265 -5.74 17.37 -17.19
CA LEU A 265 -6.85 16.86 -16.38
C LEU A 265 -7.37 17.86 -15.33
N LEU A 266 -6.60 18.91 -14.97
CA LEU A 266 -7.00 19.89 -13.95
C LEU A 266 -8.40 20.47 -14.16
N PRO A 267 -8.84 20.84 -15.40
CA PRO A 267 -10.14 21.46 -15.63
C PRO A 267 -11.35 20.57 -15.31
N TYR A 268 -11.14 19.26 -15.15
CA TYR A 268 -12.20 18.26 -14.98
C TYR A 268 -12.33 17.75 -13.53
N SER A 269 -11.60 18.34 -12.59
CA SER A 269 -11.67 18.08 -11.15
C SER A 269 -12.05 19.36 -10.39
N SER A 270 -12.65 19.23 -9.21
CA SER A 270 -13.15 20.37 -8.43
C SER A 270 -12.06 21.26 -7.84
N ASP A 271 -11.12 20.62 -7.15
CA ASP A 271 -9.96 21.24 -6.49
C ASP A 271 -8.78 20.25 -6.47
N PRO A 272 -8.16 19.99 -7.65
CA PRO A 272 -7.14 18.97 -7.75
C PRO A 272 -5.87 19.28 -6.95
N LEU A 273 -5.58 20.58 -6.67
CA LEU A 273 -4.38 21.00 -5.96
C LEU A 273 -4.57 21.12 -4.45
N GLY A 274 -5.83 21.14 -3.98
CA GLY A 274 -6.18 21.20 -2.56
C GLY A 274 -6.78 19.92 -2.01
N SER A 275 -7.24 19.00 -2.88
CA SER A 275 -7.84 17.72 -2.46
C SER A 275 -6.78 16.66 -2.23
N ASP A 276 -6.97 15.87 -1.18
CA ASP A 276 -6.19 14.66 -0.89
C ASP A 276 -7.10 13.43 -0.86
N TYR A 277 -6.62 12.33 -0.28
CA TYR A 277 -7.32 11.03 -0.21
C TYR A 277 -8.76 11.16 0.28
N GLY A 278 -8.98 11.86 1.40
CA GLY A 278 -10.29 12.01 2.03
C GLY A 278 -11.30 12.78 1.16
N GLU A 279 -10.89 13.92 0.61
CA GLU A 279 -11.76 14.79 -0.19
C GLU A 279 -12.16 14.12 -1.52
N THR A 280 -11.24 13.40 -2.17
CA THR A 280 -11.56 12.69 -3.41
C THR A 280 -12.47 11.49 -3.16
N LEU A 281 -12.25 10.76 -2.05
CA LEU A 281 -13.12 9.68 -1.62
C LEU A 281 -14.54 10.18 -1.31
N GLU A 282 -14.67 11.29 -0.61
CA GLU A 282 -15.94 11.93 -0.28
C GLU A 282 -16.68 12.41 -1.54
N SER A 283 -15.98 13.09 -2.46
CA SER A 283 -16.59 13.60 -3.69
C SER A 283 -17.10 12.47 -4.59
N PHE A 284 -16.38 11.36 -4.68
CA PHE A 284 -16.81 10.18 -5.42
C PHE A 284 -18.02 9.50 -4.75
N SER A 285 -17.98 9.30 -3.43
CA SER A 285 -19.08 8.71 -2.65
C SER A 285 -20.37 9.53 -2.73
N LYS A 286 -20.25 10.85 -2.84
CA LYS A 286 -21.40 11.76 -3.05
C LYS A 286 -21.88 11.82 -4.51
N GLY A 287 -21.23 11.09 -5.42
CA GLY A 287 -21.57 11.10 -6.85
C GLY A 287 -21.24 12.41 -7.57
N MET A 288 -20.37 13.25 -7.01
CA MET A 288 -19.94 14.50 -7.64
C MET A 288 -18.99 14.27 -8.82
N VAL A 289 -18.23 13.15 -8.81
CA VAL A 289 -17.30 12.79 -9.86
C VAL A 289 -17.64 11.40 -10.43
N ALA A 290 -17.31 11.18 -11.71
CA ALA A 290 -17.57 9.91 -12.39
C ALA A 290 -16.45 8.88 -12.18
N MET A 291 -15.22 9.33 -11.94
CA MET A 291 -14.02 8.52 -11.83
C MET A 291 -13.10 9.04 -10.73
N VAL A 292 -12.30 8.16 -10.12
CA VAL A 292 -11.28 8.53 -9.14
C VAL A 292 -10.15 7.50 -9.11
N PRO A 293 -8.87 7.91 -9.21
CA PRO A 293 -7.74 7.08 -8.80
C PRO A 293 -7.73 6.92 -7.28
N GLN A 294 -7.67 5.68 -6.78
CA GLN A 294 -7.69 5.43 -5.33
C GLN A 294 -7.04 4.09 -4.96
N TRP A 295 -6.76 3.91 -3.68
CA TRP A 295 -6.27 2.68 -3.09
C TRP A 295 -7.41 1.71 -2.77
N THR A 296 -7.14 0.39 -2.72
CA THR A 296 -8.15 -0.62 -2.36
C THR A 296 -8.74 -0.43 -0.96
N ALA A 297 -8.01 0.17 -0.02
CA ALA A 297 -8.49 0.46 1.33
C ALA A 297 -9.81 1.26 1.34
N CYS A 298 -10.09 2.09 0.31
CA CYS A 298 -11.35 2.81 0.20
C CYS A 298 -12.59 1.89 0.08
N MET A 299 -12.41 0.66 -0.41
CA MET A 299 -13.50 -0.32 -0.52
C MET A 299 -14.06 -0.73 0.85
N ALA A 300 -13.18 -0.87 1.85
CA ALA A 300 -13.60 -1.16 3.22
C ALA A 300 -14.52 -0.06 3.77
N SER A 301 -14.23 1.21 3.48
CA SER A 301 -15.05 2.35 3.88
C SER A 301 -16.43 2.33 3.24
N TRP A 302 -16.54 1.94 1.97
CA TRP A 302 -17.84 1.88 1.27
C TRP A 302 -18.66 0.65 1.66
N GLN A 303 -18.03 -0.50 1.77
CA GLN A 303 -18.70 -1.78 2.08
C GLN A 303 -19.03 -1.92 3.57
N GLY A 304 -18.21 -1.34 4.44
CA GLY A 304 -18.39 -1.37 5.89
C GLY A 304 -19.44 -0.38 6.43
N SER A 305 -19.87 0.60 5.61
CA SER A 305 -20.87 1.59 5.99
C SER A 305 -22.24 1.25 5.40
N PRO A 306 -23.29 0.99 6.21
CA PRO A 306 -24.64 0.74 5.71
C PRO A 306 -25.19 1.86 4.83
N ASP A 307 -24.82 3.10 5.10
CA ASP A 307 -25.25 4.28 4.32
C ASP A 307 -24.56 4.35 2.95
N LEU A 308 -23.34 3.81 2.82
CA LEU A 308 -22.56 3.82 1.57
C LEU A 308 -22.65 2.51 0.78
N GLN A 309 -23.21 1.45 1.36
CA GLN A 309 -23.35 0.16 0.67
C GLN A 309 -24.13 0.26 -0.67
N PRO A 310 -25.23 1.03 -0.79
CA PRO A 310 -25.92 1.22 -2.06
C PRO A 310 -25.09 1.99 -3.09
N PHE A 311 -24.10 2.75 -2.66
CA PHE A 311 -23.12 3.38 -3.54
C PHE A 311 -22.06 2.37 -3.97
N ALA A 312 -21.55 1.54 -3.07
CA ALA A 312 -20.55 0.51 -3.36
C ALA A 312 -20.99 -0.43 -4.51
N GLU A 313 -22.28 -0.77 -4.60
CA GLU A 313 -22.85 -1.57 -5.69
C GLU A 313 -22.80 -0.88 -7.07
N LYS A 314 -22.56 0.44 -7.11
CA LYS A 314 -22.45 1.25 -8.33
C LYS A 314 -21.01 1.53 -8.72
N VAL A 315 -20.04 0.99 -7.98
CA VAL A 315 -18.62 1.21 -8.22
C VAL A 315 -18.04 0.10 -9.06
N GLY A 316 -17.42 0.47 -10.15
CA GLY A 316 -16.55 -0.39 -10.93
C GLY A 316 -15.08 -0.13 -10.57
N ILE A 317 -14.24 -1.14 -10.77
CA ILE A 317 -12.81 -1.06 -10.57
C ILE A 317 -12.08 -1.46 -11.86
N GLY A 318 -11.04 -0.74 -12.19
CA GLY A 318 -10.21 -0.97 -13.37
C GLY A 318 -8.74 -0.72 -13.09
N ILE A 319 -7.89 -1.15 -13.99
CA ILE A 319 -6.47 -0.83 -13.98
C ILE A 319 -6.31 0.68 -14.26
N MET A 320 -5.31 1.32 -13.66
CA MET A 320 -4.98 2.71 -13.95
C MET A 320 -4.67 2.93 -15.44
N PRO A 321 -5.04 4.11 -15.99
CA PRO A 321 -4.66 4.47 -17.35
C PRO A 321 -3.16 4.32 -17.58
N GLY A 322 -2.77 3.66 -18.69
CA GLY A 322 -1.38 3.34 -19.00
C GLY A 322 -0.83 2.07 -18.37
N LYS A 323 -1.62 1.39 -17.54
CA LYS A 323 -1.34 0.04 -16.97
C LYS A 323 -0.05 -0.05 -16.13
N ALA A 324 0.42 1.07 -15.62
CA ALA A 324 1.58 1.16 -14.73
C ALA A 324 1.22 1.96 -13.47
N PRO A 325 0.26 1.48 -12.64
CA PRO A 325 -0.14 2.15 -11.41
C PRO A 325 1.02 2.24 -10.43
N VAL A 326 1.00 3.25 -9.57
CA VAL A 326 1.98 3.29 -8.48
C VAL A 326 1.72 2.14 -7.50
N SER A 327 2.80 1.47 -7.07
CA SER A 327 2.75 0.49 -5.99
C SER A 327 2.61 1.18 -4.63
N GLY A 328 1.81 0.59 -3.78
CA GLY A 328 1.72 0.89 -2.36
C GLY A 328 1.96 -0.37 -1.55
N GLY A 329 1.34 -0.46 -0.37
CA GLY A 329 1.35 -1.66 0.44
C GLY A 329 2.45 -1.71 1.48
N TRP A 330 2.41 -2.77 2.28
CA TRP A 330 3.13 -2.85 3.54
C TRP A 330 3.80 -4.20 3.73
N GLY A 331 5.04 -4.14 4.21
CA GLY A 331 5.71 -5.27 4.83
C GLY A 331 5.45 -5.32 6.33
N VAL A 332 5.75 -6.46 6.95
CA VAL A 332 5.76 -6.64 8.40
C VAL A 332 7.03 -7.38 8.80
N GLY A 333 7.72 -6.91 9.83
CA GLY A 333 9.01 -7.44 10.22
C GLY A 333 9.31 -7.29 11.71
N ILE A 334 10.43 -7.85 12.15
CA ILE A 334 10.84 -7.95 13.54
C ILE A 334 11.99 -6.98 13.80
N ASN A 335 11.93 -6.26 14.92
CA ASN A 335 13.01 -5.43 15.41
C ASN A 335 14.22 -6.30 15.84
N ALA A 336 15.40 -6.04 15.31
CA ALA A 336 16.61 -6.77 15.69
C ALA A 336 16.97 -6.62 17.18
N SER A 337 16.50 -5.56 17.85
CA SER A 337 16.67 -5.34 19.30
C SER A 337 15.54 -5.94 20.15
N SER A 338 14.55 -6.61 19.56
CA SER A 338 13.51 -7.33 20.30
C SER A 338 14.11 -8.41 21.17
N LYS A 339 13.58 -8.58 22.38
CA LYS A 339 13.94 -9.66 23.31
C LYS A 339 13.02 -10.89 23.14
N ASN A 340 12.01 -10.78 22.31
CA ASN A 340 10.96 -11.77 22.11
C ASN A 340 10.97 -12.32 20.67
N GLN A 341 12.15 -12.37 20.00
CA GLN A 341 12.29 -12.67 18.59
C GLN A 341 11.65 -14.03 18.20
N GLU A 342 11.74 -15.05 19.05
CA GLU A 342 11.15 -16.38 18.78
C GLU A 342 9.62 -16.31 18.68
N ALA A 343 8.97 -15.72 19.69
CA ALA A 343 7.50 -15.56 19.69
C ALA A 343 7.03 -14.61 18.57
N ALA A 344 7.80 -13.54 18.32
CA ALA A 344 7.55 -12.61 17.23
C ALA A 344 7.63 -13.31 15.85
N PHE A 345 8.60 -14.19 15.65
CA PHE A 345 8.78 -14.94 14.40
C PHE A 345 7.62 -15.92 14.15
N GLN A 346 7.17 -16.65 15.19
CA GLN A 346 6.02 -17.54 15.10
C GLN A 346 4.73 -16.77 14.77
N PHE A 347 4.49 -15.64 15.45
CA PHE A 347 3.33 -14.79 15.14
C PHE A 347 3.42 -14.23 13.73
N LEU A 348 4.59 -13.79 13.28
CA LEU A 348 4.79 -13.22 11.94
C LEU A 348 4.44 -14.25 10.84
N GLN A 349 4.92 -15.50 10.98
CA GLN A 349 4.57 -16.59 10.04
C GLN A 349 3.05 -16.85 10.04
N TYR A 350 2.42 -16.90 11.23
CA TYR A 350 0.97 -17.07 11.32
C TYR A 350 0.21 -15.92 10.66
N ALA A 351 0.58 -14.67 10.95
CA ALA A 351 -0.11 -13.48 10.43
C ALA A 351 0.00 -13.34 8.92
N THR A 352 1.10 -13.82 8.33
CA THR A 352 1.35 -13.79 6.89
C THR A 352 1.15 -15.14 6.19
N SER A 353 0.58 -16.15 6.90
CA SER A 353 0.19 -17.44 6.32
C SER A 353 -0.92 -17.27 5.28
N LYS A 354 -1.22 -18.34 4.55
CA LYS A 354 -2.36 -18.37 3.62
C LYS A 354 -3.69 -18.02 4.32
N GLU A 355 -3.91 -18.59 5.50
CA GLU A 355 -5.10 -18.37 6.31
C GLU A 355 -5.17 -16.92 6.81
N GLY A 356 -4.02 -16.36 7.24
CA GLY A 356 -3.89 -14.97 7.65
C GLY A 356 -4.18 -14.00 6.51
N ASP A 357 -3.55 -14.20 5.34
CA ASP A 357 -3.73 -13.38 4.15
C ASP A 357 -5.19 -13.44 3.63
N LYS A 358 -5.81 -14.63 3.64
CA LYS A 358 -7.22 -14.82 3.29
C LYS A 358 -8.17 -14.09 4.26
N LEU A 359 -7.93 -14.20 5.57
CA LEU A 359 -8.71 -13.50 6.58
C LEU A 359 -8.63 -11.98 6.39
N GLN A 360 -7.41 -11.46 6.15
CA GLN A 360 -7.15 -10.05 5.90
C GLN A 360 -7.99 -9.54 4.72
N TRP A 361 -8.01 -10.25 3.60
CA TRP A 361 -8.82 -9.85 2.44
C TRP A 361 -10.32 -9.91 2.73
N LEU A 362 -10.82 -11.05 3.15
CA LEU A 362 -12.28 -11.27 3.28
C LEU A 362 -12.93 -10.34 4.29
N LYS A 363 -12.24 -9.98 5.39
CA LYS A 363 -12.81 -9.17 6.46
C LYS A 363 -12.41 -7.70 6.41
N TYR A 364 -11.20 -7.40 5.99
CA TYR A 364 -10.60 -6.07 6.14
C TYR A 364 -10.20 -5.41 4.83
N ARG A 365 -10.32 -6.14 3.71
CA ARG A 365 -9.92 -5.65 2.38
C ARG A 365 -8.44 -5.27 2.29
N VAL A 366 -7.62 -5.83 3.17
CA VAL A 366 -6.16 -5.76 3.04
C VAL A 366 -5.76 -6.64 1.87
N GLY A 367 -5.15 -6.06 0.86
CA GLY A 367 -4.91 -6.71 -0.43
C GLY A 367 -4.01 -7.94 -0.31
N PRO A 368 -4.38 -9.08 -0.91
CA PRO A 368 -3.66 -10.33 -0.76
C PRO A 368 -2.26 -10.27 -1.38
N THR A 369 -1.33 -10.95 -0.73
CA THR A 369 0.07 -11.04 -1.16
C THR A 369 0.44 -12.43 -1.69
N ARG A 370 -0.48 -13.41 -1.56
CA ARG A 370 -0.27 -14.81 -1.92
C ARG A 370 -1.09 -15.22 -3.15
N LYS A 371 -0.46 -15.98 -4.05
CA LYS A 371 -1.10 -16.54 -5.27
C LYS A 371 -2.28 -17.42 -4.92
N SER A 372 -2.08 -18.34 -3.94
CA SER A 372 -3.11 -19.27 -3.51
C SER A 372 -4.34 -18.60 -2.89
N VAL A 373 -4.19 -17.38 -2.34
CA VAL A 373 -5.32 -16.59 -1.82
C VAL A 373 -6.08 -15.91 -2.96
N ILE A 374 -5.38 -15.33 -3.93
CA ILE A 374 -6.03 -14.75 -5.13
C ILE A 374 -6.82 -15.81 -5.91
N GLU A 375 -6.36 -17.07 -5.90
CA GLU A 375 -6.99 -18.19 -6.59
C GLU A 375 -8.00 -18.95 -5.71
N ASP A 376 -8.12 -18.62 -4.42
CA ASP A 376 -9.04 -19.29 -3.49
C ASP A 376 -10.49 -19.11 -3.93
N PRO A 377 -11.32 -20.18 -4.01
CA PRO A 377 -12.68 -20.11 -4.52
C PRO A 377 -13.59 -19.12 -3.79
N GLU A 378 -13.42 -18.94 -2.47
CA GLU A 378 -14.20 -17.99 -1.68
C GLU A 378 -13.78 -16.56 -1.99
N VAL A 379 -12.48 -16.31 -2.13
CA VAL A 379 -11.93 -15.00 -2.50
C VAL A 379 -12.32 -14.62 -3.92
N VAL A 380 -12.25 -15.57 -4.87
CA VAL A 380 -12.69 -15.36 -6.25
C VAL A 380 -14.20 -15.08 -6.34
N ALA A 381 -15.02 -15.74 -5.52
CA ALA A 381 -16.45 -15.49 -5.47
C ALA A 381 -16.77 -14.09 -4.89
N ASP A 382 -16.00 -13.64 -3.92
CA ASP A 382 -16.13 -12.33 -3.31
C ASP A 382 -15.63 -11.19 -4.23
N ALA A 383 -14.52 -11.42 -4.94
CA ALA A 383 -13.87 -10.41 -5.76
C ALA A 383 -13.27 -11.00 -7.06
N PRO A 384 -14.10 -11.31 -8.07
CA PRO A 384 -13.62 -11.90 -9.32
C PRO A 384 -12.62 -11.01 -10.08
N TRP A 385 -12.62 -9.71 -9.83
CA TRP A 385 -11.70 -8.74 -10.44
C TRP A 385 -10.25 -8.86 -9.94
N LEU A 386 -9.98 -9.59 -8.86
CA LEU A 386 -8.61 -9.78 -8.35
C LEU A 386 -7.69 -10.37 -9.41
N LYS A 387 -8.18 -11.31 -10.20
CA LYS A 387 -7.39 -11.94 -11.25
C LYS A 387 -7.12 -11.01 -12.43
N ASP A 388 -8.13 -10.25 -12.86
CA ASP A 388 -8.09 -9.50 -14.13
C ASP A 388 -7.70 -8.02 -13.94
N VAL A 389 -7.77 -7.50 -12.71
CA VAL A 389 -7.44 -6.09 -12.39
C VAL A 389 -6.34 -6.01 -11.35
N TYR A 390 -6.50 -6.68 -10.19
CA TYR A 390 -5.56 -6.56 -9.06
C TYR A 390 -4.19 -7.13 -9.41
N LEU A 391 -4.14 -8.39 -9.82
CA LEU A 391 -2.87 -9.06 -10.13
C LEU A 391 -2.09 -8.34 -11.24
N PRO A 392 -2.67 -8.01 -12.40
CA PRO A 392 -1.96 -7.24 -13.43
C PRO A 392 -1.52 -5.85 -12.96
N SER A 393 -2.27 -5.22 -12.05
CA SER A 393 -1.89 -3.93 -11.47
C SER A 393 -0.65 -4.05 -10.57
N LEU A 394 -0.54 -5.11 -9.77
CA LEU A 394 0.65 -5.34 -8.95
C LEU A 394 1.88 -5.70 -9.80
N GLU A 395 1.70 -6.55 -10.82
CA GLU A 395 2.79 -6.97 -11.71
C GLU A 395 3.29 -5.82 -12.60
N GLY A 396 2.40 -4.94 -13.05
CA GLY A 396 2.71 -3.77 -13.88
C GLY A 396 3.06 -2.51 -13.09
N ALA A 397 3.05 -2.56 -11.75
CA ALA A 397 3.16 -1.38 -10.91
C ALA A 397 4.47 -0.62 -11.08
N SER A 398 4.37 0.71 -11.10
CA SER A 398 5.51 1.61 -10.95
C SER A 398 5.92 1.70 -9.48
N HIS A 399 7.21 1.60 -9.20
CA HIS A 399 7.72 1.55 -7.84
C HIS A 399 8.30 2.89 -7.41
N ARG A 400 7.95 3.29 -6.18
CA ARG A 400 8.60 4.40 -5.49
C ARG A 400 10.03 3.98 -5.10
N PRO A 401 11.00 4.92 -5.06
CA PRO A 401 12.31 4.63 -4.51
C PRO A 401 12.20 4.13 -3.07
N ARG A 402 13.02 3.14 -2.72
CA ARG A 402 13.07 2.51 -1.38
C ARG A 402 14.36 2.85 -0.64
N ILE A 403 15.17 3.75 -1.20
CA ILE A 403 16.47 4.16 -0.67
C ILE A 403 16.33 5.08 0.55
N PRO A 404 17.35 5.13 1.46
CA PRO A 404 17.26 5.93 2.68
C PRO A 404 17.04 7.43 2.50
N ASP A 405 17.50 7.98 1.36
CA ASP A 405 17.38 9.41 1.04
C ASP A 405 16.05 9.79 0.38
N GLU A 406 15.16 8.83 0.15
CA GLU A 406 13.88 9.03 -0.56
C GLU A 406 13.09 10.25 -0.05
N PRO A 407 12.91 10.51 1.27
CA PRO A 407 12.10 11.65 1.73
C PRO A 407 12.65 13.02 1.30
N ARG A 408 13.98 13.12 1.12
CA ARG A 408 14.60 14.35 0.63
C ARG A 408 14.42 14.54 -0.86
N LEU A 409 14.47 13.43 -1.60
CA LEU A 409 14.25 13.43 -3.04
C LEU A 409 12.80 13.79 -3.35
N GLU A 410 11.86 13.22 -2.60
CA GLU A 410 10.44 13.52 -2.70
C GLU A 410 10.16 15.01 -2.54
N ASP A 411 10.64 15.65 -1.47
CA ASP A 411 10.35 17.06 -1.17
C ASP A 411 10.76 17.99 -2.32
N VAL A 412 11.93 17.76 -2.93
CA VAL A 412 12.42 18.55 -4.06
C VAL A 412 11.53 18.37 -5.29
N LEU A 413 11.18 17.14 -5.64
CA LEU A 413 10.37 16.83 -6.82
C LEU A 413 8.94 17.36 -6.67
N VAL A 414 8.30 17.09 -5.53
CA VAL A 414 6.95 17.56 -5.21
C VAL A 414 6.85 19.08 -5.25
N GLY A 415 7.86 19.78 -4.70
CA GLY A 415 7.93 21.23 -4.75
C GLY A 415 7.87 21.74 -6.18
N THR A 416 8.73 21.24 -7.04
CA THR A 416 8.81 21.68 -8.44
C THR A 416 7.58 21.30 -9.26
N ILE A 417 7.05 20.08 -9.12
CA ILE A 417 5.81 19.68 -9.81
C ILE A 417 4.64 20.57 -9.38
N SER A 418 4.51 20.86 -8.08
CA SER A 418 3.48 21.78 -7.58
C SER A 418 3.57 23.16 -8.22
N GLU A 419 4.78 23.74 -8.34
CA GLU A 419 5.00 25.02 -9.01
C GLU A 419 4.62 24.98 -10.49
N ILE A 420 4.92 23.86 -11.19
CA ILE A 420 4.52 23.68 -12.59
C ILE A 420 2.99 23.61 -12.71
N LEU A 421 2.32 22.82 -11.86
CA LEU A 421 0.85 22.69 -11.87
C LEU A 421 0.13 24.00 -11.55
N LEU A 422 0.75 24.86 -10.73
CA LEU A 422 0.27 26.22 -10.44
C LEU A 422 0.59 27.24 -11.55
N GLY A 423 1.33 26.86 -12.59
CA GLY A 423 1.79 27.77 -13.65
C GLY A 423 2.88 28.75 -13.20
N GLN A 424 3.56 28.48 -12.09
CA GLN A 424 4.65 29.29 -11.53
C GLN A 424 6.03 28.92 -12.09
N ALA A 425 6.18 27.71 -12.62
CA ALA A 425 7.36 27.24 -13.31
C ALA A 425 6.99 26.62 -14.66
N PRO A 426 7.89 26.67 -15.68
CA PRO A 426 7.63 26.04 -16.97
C PRO A 426 7.68 24.52 -16.86
N ASN A 427 6.78 23.83 -17.57
CA ASN A 427 6.87 22.38 -17.76
C ASN A 427 7.90 22.09 -18.87
N SER A 428 9.15 21.92 -18.50
CA SER A 428 10.26 21.70 -19.45
C SER A 428 11.35 20.79 -18.87
N VAL A 429 12.14 20.20 -19.77
CA VAL A 429 13.30 19.39 -19.37
C VAL A 429 14.31 20.19 -18.56
N GLU A 430 14.49 21.50 -18.88
CA GLU A 430 15.39 22.38 -18.15
C GLU A 430 14.97 22.54 -16.69
N THR A 431 13.66 22.70 -16.43
CA THR A 431 13.12 22.77 -15.06
C THR A 431 13.35 21.46 -14.31
N LEU A 432 13.11 20.32 -14.96
CA LEU A 432 13.31 19.00 -14.35
C LEU A 432 14.81 18.67 -14.15
N ASN A 433 15.71 19.21 -14.97
CA ASN A 433 17.14 19.08 -14.77
C ASN A 433 17.61 19.75 -13.47
N LEU A 434 16.99 20.86 -13.06
CA LEU A 434 17.32 21.50 -11.78
C LEU A 434 16.98 20.56 -10.58
N VAL A 435 15.86 19.85 -10.67
CA VAL A 435 15.51 18.82 -9.66
C VAL A 435 16.53 17.69 -9.67
N ALA A 436 16.90 17.18 -10.84
CA ALA A 436 17.88 16.12 -10.97
C ALA A 436 19.27 16.51 -10.43
N GLU A 437 19.69 17.76 -10.62
CA GLU A 437 20.92 18.29 -10.02
C GLU A 437 20.88 18.30 -8.48
N GLU A 438 19.74 18.70 -7.89
CA GLU A 438 19.56 18.65 -6.44
C GLU A 438 19.56 17.19 -5.92
N TRP A 439 18.88 16.27 -6.64
CA TRP A 439 18.92 14.85 -6.31
C TRP A 439 20.33 14.29 -6.32
N ASN A 440 21.11 14.59 -7.35
CA ASN A 440 22.50 14.14 -7.43
C ASN A 440 23.38 14.69 -6.29
N LYS A 441 23.10 15.90 -5.78
CA LYS A 441 23.78 16.42 -4.58
C LYS A 441 23.40 15.67 -3.30
N VAL A 442 22.15 15.19 -3.19
CA VAL A 442 21.71 14.36 -2.06
C VAL A 442 22.37 12.99 -2.09
N LEU A 443 22.34 12.33 -3.27
CA LEU A 443 22.85 10.99 -3.48
C LEU A 443 24.39 10.88 -3.45
N SER A 444 25.11 11.99 -3.65
CA SER A 444 26.58 12.02 -3.63
C SER A 444 27.20 12.18 -2.23
N LYS A 445 26.41 12.27 -1.18
CA LYS A 445 26.83 12.40 0.22
C LYS A 445 26.96 11.07 0.92
#